data_450d63835d98cb6ea9bc2c85f174c498
#
_entry.id   450d63835d98cb6ea9bc2c85f174c498
#
_cell.length_a   1.000
_cell.length_b   1.000
_cell.length_c   1.000
_cell.angle_alpha   90.00
_cell.angle_beta   90.00
_cell.angle_gamma   90.00
#
_symmetry.space_group_name_H-M   'P 1'
#
loop_
_entity.id
_entity.type
_entity.pdbx_description
1 polymer ?
#
loop_
_entity_poly.entity_id
_entity_poly.type
_entity_poly.pdbx_seq_one_letter_code
_entity_poly.pdbx_strand_id
1 'polypeptide(L)'
;MLFSRLIVRRVRLVSGVVLLLFVAGHLSNLALGLASVDAMERWRGVLLRPWQTGFGQALLLMAAIVHAGLGLASLASRRSLAMSRTDWVQLLLGLATPPLLVNHVVGLQVASDLAARFSADYGYVLAVYWRYAPLLALQQLLVVVIVWTHGAIGLYSTLVLRRSWRRLAPIVVPILFAIPILALLGFAHAGEAVLARLTTDTAWREIIEQNLQIRQEMGHRLSVIEGGVFLAYGMAVAFAVGILVVNILRQRRTRVIVSYDGGLTAVGRVGMSVLEVSRANDIPHASVCGGRARCATCRIIVPADADLDPPAEAELATLLRVKAPPDARLACQAHLLGRPVSVRRVYPAFVDAEAAREPGSWSAATEPDLETVP
;
A
#
# COMPACT_ATOMS: atom_id res chain seq x y z
N MET A 1 5.26 -4.20 -26.38
CA MET A 1 6.49 -4.35 -25.59
C MET A 1 6.12 -4.21 -24.12
N LEU A 2 6.09 -5.32 -23.41
CA LEU A 2 5.79 -5.34 -21.96
C LEU A 2 7.04 -4.83 -21.25
N PHE A 3 6.92 -3.68 -20.58
CA PHE A 3 7.92 -3.27 -19.57
C PHE A 3 8.21 -4.47 -18.69
N SER A 4 9.50 -4.80 -18.48
CA SER A 4 9.89 -5.88 -17.58
C SER A 4 9.13 -5.75 -16.26
N ARG A 5 8.57 -6.84 -15.75
CA ARG A 5 7.85 -6.87 -14.45
C ARG A 5 8.69 -6.25 -13.31
N LEU A 6 10.02 -6.27 -13.46
CA LEU A 6 10.96 -5.64 -12.53
C LEU A 6 10.88 -4.11 -12.59
N ILE A 7 10.79 -3.52 -13.78
CA ILE A 7 10.66 -2.06 -13.96
C ILE A 7 9.35 -1.57 -13.34
N VAL A 8 8.21 -2.20 -13.68
CA VAL A 8 6.90 -1.85 -13.12
C VAL A 8 6.93 -1.88 -11.59
N ARG A 9 7.56 -2.89 -11.02
CA ARG A 9 7.71 -3.03 -9.57
C ARG A 9 8.59 -1.93 -8.96
N ARG A 10 9.70 -1.55 -9.62
CA ARG A 10 10.56 -0.46 -9.17
C ARG A 10 9.84 0.88 -9.24
N VAL A 11 9.16 1.16 -10.33
CA VAL A 11 8.39 2.41 -10.51
C VAL A 11 7.30 2.52 -9.44
N ARG A 12 6.55 1.45 -9.16
CA ARG A 12 5.55 1.45 -8.07
C ARG A 12 6.17 1.67 -6.70
N LEU A 13 7.35 1.10 -6.44
CA LEU A 13 8.06 1.32 -5.18
C LEU A 13 8.52 2.77 -5.05
N VAL A 14 9.16 3.31 -6.09
CA VAL A 14 9.69 4.69 -6.08
C VAL A 14 8.54 5.69 -5.91
N SER A 15 7.45 5.55 -6.69
CA SER A 15 6.28 6.43 -6.54
C SER A 15 5.66 6.34 -5.15
N GLY A 16 5.57 5.13 -4.57
CA GLY A 16 5.10 4.95 -3.19
C GLY A 16 6.02 5.56 -2.14
N VAL A 17 7.35 5.51 -2.33
CA VAL A 17 8.33 6.16 -1.44
C VAL A 17 8.22 7.68 -1.51
N VAL A 18 8.06 8.26 -2.71
CA VAL A 18 7.84 9.71 -2.87
C VAL A 18 6.61 10.17 -2.09
N LEU A 19 5.49 9.46 -2.24
CA LEU A 19 4.25 9.75 -1.50
C LEU A 19 4.44 9.59 0.01
N LEU A 20 5.12 8.54 0.46
CA LEU A 20 5.37 8.29 1.87
C LEU A 20 6.27 9.37 2.51
N LEU A 21 7.27 9.86 1.78
CA LEU A 21 8.13 10.97 2.25
C LEU A 21 7.33 12.26 2.43
N PHE A 22 6.43 12.57 1.49
CA PHE A 22 5.51 13.69 1.65
C PHE A 22 4.61 13.52 2.87
N VAL A 23 3.94 12.35 3.00
CA VAL A 23 3.03 12.07 4.12
C VAL A 23 3.79 12.11 5.45
N ALA A 24 5.00 11.55 5.53
CA ALA A 24 5.82 11.61 6.74
C ALA A 24 6.16 13.05 7.13
N GLY A 25 6.58 13.89 6.19
CA GLY A 25 6.82 15.31 6.44
C GLY A 25 5.56 16.07 6.85
N HIS A 26 4.43 15.79 6.19
CA HIS A 26 3.14 16.41 6.49
C HIS A 26 2.64 16.04 7.90
N LEU A 27 2.68 14.77 8.27
CA LEU A 27 2.29 14.30 9.60
C LEU A 27 3.27 14.76 10.70
N SER A 28 4.57 14.81 10.41
CA SER A 28 5.54 15.37 11.34
C SER A 28 5.28 16.85 11.59
N ASN A 29 4.86 17.60 10.56
CA ASN A 29 4.45 19.00 10.75
C ASN A 29 3.16 19.10 11.57
N LEU A 30 2.20 18.19 11.37
CA LEU A 30 0.97 18.14 12.16
C LEU A 30 1.23 17.84 13.65
N ALA A 31 2.25 17.01 13.94
CA ALA A 31 2.69 16.72 15.32
C ALA A 31 3.18 17.97 16.08
N LEU A 32 3.65 18.99 15.38
CA LEU A 32 4.03 20.27 15.99
C LEU A 32 2.84 21.06 16.58
N GLY A 33 1.62 20.65 16.23
CA GLY A 33 0.40 21.12 16.90
C GLY A 33 0.39 20.89 18.41
N LEU A 34 1.18 19.95 18.93
CA LEU A 34 1.42 19.77 20.37
C LEU A 34 2.13 20.96 21.01
N ALA A 35 2.91 21.72 20.23
CA ALA A 35 3.55 22.93 20.71
C ALA A 35 2.66 24.16 20.49
N SER A 36 2.23 24.43 19.25
CA SER A 36 1.28 25.49 18.90
C SER A 36 0.92 25.47 17.43
N VAL A 37 -0.19 26.15 17.05
CA VAL A 37 -0.55 26.41 15.64
C VAL A 37 0.54 27.23 14.93
N ASP A 38 1.14 28.20 15.63
CA ASP A 38 2.26 29.01 15.06
C ASP A 38 3.50 28.17 14.78
N ALA A 39 3.76 27.13 15.59
CA ALA A 39 4.84 26.19 15.30
C ALA A 39 4.55 25.39 14.02
N MET A 40 3.32 24.93 13.83
CA MET A 40 2.91 24.25 12.60
C MET A 40 3.13 25.14 11.37
N GLU A 41 2.73 26.42 11.43
CA GLU A 41 2.92 27.37 10.31
C GLU A 41 4.38 27.65 10.01
N ARG A 42 5.21 27.94 11.02
CA ARG A 42 6.64 28.18 10.82
C ARG A 42 7.34 27.00 10.15
N TRP A 43 7.07 25.79 10.64
CA TRP A 43 7.72 24.59 10.14
C TRP A 43 7.13 24.09 8.82
N ARG A 44 5.91 24.46 8.47
CA ARG A 44 5.34 24.24 7.14
C ARG A 44 6.25 24.76 6.03
N GLY A 45 6.78 25.96 6.23
CA GLY A 45 7.75 26.58 5.30
C GLY A 45 9.08 25.82 5.18
N VAL A 46 9.41 24.91 6.08
CA VAL A 46 10.63 24.08 6.05
C VAL A 46 10.30 22.67 5.55
N LEU A 47 9.38 21.97 6.23
CA LEU A 47 9.09 20.56 5.97
C LEU A 47 8.31 20.34 4.68
N LEU A 48 7.41 21.26 4.31
CA LEU A 48 6.52 21.11 3.16
C LEU A 48 6.92 21.97 1.96
N ARG A 49 7.85 22.90 2.12
CA ARG A 49 8.28 23.79 1.04
C ARG A 49 8.69 23.08 -0.26
N PRO A 50 9.44 21.97 -0.24
CA PRO A 50 9.78 21.25 -1.47
C PRO A 50 8.55 20.83 -2.27
N TRP A 51 7.47 20.45 -1.57
CA TRP A 51 6.23 19.95 -2.14
C TRP A 51 5.24 21.05 -2.55
N GLN A 52 5.45 22.29 -2.09
CA GLN A 52 4.66 23.48 -2.43
C GLN A 52 5.13 24.17 -3.71
N THR A 53 6.31 23.81 -4.22
CA THR A 53 6.79 24.30 -5.52
C THR A 53 6.01 23.65 -6.66
N GLY A 54 5.91 24.31 -7.81
CA GLY A 54 5.25 23.72 -8.99
C GLY A 54 5.85 22.37 -9.39
N PHE A 55 7.18 22.21 -9.26
CA PHE A 55 7.84 20.91 -9.47
C PHE A 55 7.40 19.86 -8.43
N GLY A 56 7.35 20.23 -7.16
CA GLY A 56 6.95 19.31 -6.08
C GLY A 56 5.50 18.87 -6.22
N GLN A 57 4.60 19.78 -6.55
CA GLN A 57 3.18 19.47 -6.81
C GLN A 57 3.03 18.53 -8.01
N ALA A 58 3.72 18.81 -9.13
CA ALA A 58 3.72 17.95 -10.31
C ALA A 58 4.29 16.55 -9.99
N LEU A 59 5.37 16.47 -9.20
CA LEU A 59 5.96 15.21 -8.77
C LEU A 59 4.99 14.40 -7.90
N LEU A 60 4.29 15.05 -6.95
CA LEU A 60 3.29 14.37 -6.10
C LEU A 60 2.12 13.86 -6.92
N LEU A 61 1.57 14.69 -7.81
CA LEU A 61 0.46 14.30 -8.68
C LEU A 61 0.86 13.13 -9.58
N MET A 62 2.03 13.20 -10.22
CA MET A 62 2.56 12.12 -11.05
C MET A 62 2.77 10.83 -10.24
N ALA A 63 3.38 10.95 -9.06
CA ALA A 63 3.59 9.80 -8.17
C ALA A 63 2.26 9.18 -7.74
N ALA A 64 1.23 9.97 -7.42
CA ALA A 64 -0.09 9.48 -7.04
C ALA A 64 -0.77 8.74 -8.21
N ILE A 65 -0.79 9.32 -9.41
CA ILE A 65 -1.39 8.72 -10.61
C ILE A 65 -0.67 7.40 -10.95
N VAL A 66 0.65 7.42 -11.00
CA VAL A 66 1.46 6.24 -11.34
C VAL A 66 1.29 5.15 -10.28
N HIS A 67 1.34 5.50 -8.98
CA HIS A 67 1.20 4.54 -7.90
C HIS A 67 -0.18 3.86 -7.89
N ALA A 68 -1.25 4.65 -7.96
CA ALA A 68 -2.62 4.16 -8.01
C ALA A 68 -2.89 3.37 -9.30
N GLY A 69 -2.47 3.87 -10.46
CA GLY A 69 -2.61 3.19 -11.75
C GLY A 69 -1.91 1.83 -11.77
N LEU A 70 -0.66 1.74 -11.29
CA LEU A 70 0.05 0.46 -11.17
C LEU A 70 -0.56 -0.45 -10.09
N GLY A 71 -1.17 0.11 -9.05
CA GLY A 71 -1.96 -0.63 -8.07
C GLY A 71 -3.18 -1.30 -8.71
N LEU A 72 -3.98 -0.53 -9.45
CA LEU A 72 -5.15 -1.03 -10.18
C LEU A 72 -4.78 -2.02 -11.29
N ALA A 73 -3.70 -1.77 -12.05
CA ALA A 73 -3.18 -2.71 -13.03
C ALA A 73 -2.75 -4.04 -12.40
N SER A 74 -2.16 -3.98 -11.19
CA SER A 74 -1.82 -5.18 -10.41
C SER A 74 -3.07 -5.94 -9.95
N LEU A 75 -4.16 -5.25 -9.60
CA LEU A 75 -5.45 -5.87 -9.28
C LEU A 75 -6.06 -6.51 -10.53
N ALA A 76 -6.15 -5.78 -11.62
CA ALA A 76 -6.70 -6.24 -12.88
C ALA A 76 -5.97 -7.48 -13.44
N SER A 77 -4.65 -7.56 -13.27
CA SER A 77 -3.84 -8.68 -13.76
C SER A 77 -3.96 -9.95 -12.91
N ARG A 78 -4.64 -9.90 -11.77
CA ARG A 78 -4.85 -11.08 -10.92
C ARG A 78 -5.75 -12.11 -11.60
N ARG A 79 -5.50 -13.34 -11.29
CA ARG A 79 -6.27 -14.50 -11.77
C ARG A 79 -6.99 -15.23 -10.62
N SER A 80 -6.70 -14.85 -9.38
CA SER A 80 -7.24 -15.42 -8.16
C SER A 80 -7.32 -14.37 -7.06
N LEU A 81 -8.27 -14.54 -6.16
CA LEU A 81 -8.39 -13.75 -4.92
C LEU A 81 -7.79 -14.47 -3.71
N ALA A 82 -7.08 -15.58 -3.91
CA ALA A 82 -6.36 -16.29 -2.86
C ALA A 82 -5.11 -15.50 -2.42
N MET A 83 -5.36 -14.47 -1.62
CA MET A 83 -4.34 -13.53 -1.11
C MET A 83 -4.10 -13.74 0.38
N SER A 84 -2.93 -13.30 0.87
CA SER A 84 -2.67 -13.22 2.31
C SER A 84 -3.54 -12.14 2.96
N ARG A 85 -3.79 -12.25 4.28
CA ARG A 85 -4.51 -11.21 5.04
C ARG A 85 -3.85 -9.83 4.87
N THR A 86 -2.53 -9.78 4.92
CA THR A 86 -1.77 -8.52 4.73
C THR A 86 -1.96 -7.93 3.32
N ASP A 87 -2.03 -8.78 2.27
CA ASP A 87 -2.27 -8.28 0.90
C ASP A 87 -3.70 -7.74 0.75
N TRP A 88 -4.69 -8.34 1.42
CA TRP A 88 -6.05 -7.81 1.48
C TRP A 88 -6.11 -6.45 2.17
N VAL A 89 -5.51 -6.33 3.35
CA VAL A 89 -5.44 -5.05 4.08
C VAL A 89 -4.75 -3.98 3.21
N GLN A 90 -3.59 -4.31 2.62
CA GLN A 90 -2.87 -3.40 1.72
C GLN A 90 -3.70 -2.93 0.53
N LEU A 91 -4.47 -3.84 -0.08
CA LEU A 91 -5.36 -3.53 -1.20
C LEU A 91 -6.51 -2.62 -0.78
N LEU A 92 -7.22 -2.97 0.29
CA LEU A 92 -8.38 -2.22 0.77
C LEU A 92 -7.99 -0.80 1.21
N LEU A 93 -6.91 -0.67 1.99
CA LEU A 93 -6.40 0.64 2.40
C LEU A 93 -5.96 1.48 1.18
N GLY A 94 -5.29 0.86 0.21
CA GLY A 94 -4.89 1.55 -1.03
C GLY A 94 -6.07 2.00 -1.87
N LEU A 95 -7.14 1.20 -1.98
CA LEU A 95 -8.36 1.59 -2.70
C LEU A 95 -9.15 2.67 -1.96
N ALA A 96 -9.13 2.68 -0.63
CA ALA A 96 -9.82 3.69 0.18
C ALA A 96 -9.11 5.05 0.16
N THR A 97 -7.80 5.08 -0.06
CA THR A 97 -6.99 6.32 0.04
C THR A 97 -7.42 7.42 -0.94
N PRO A 98 -7.52 7.21 -2.27
CA PRO A 98 -7.86 8.28 -3.20
C PRO A 98 -9.21 8.94 -2.89
N PRO A 99 -10.33 8.23 -2.73
CA PRO A 99 -11.61 8.88 -2.49
C PRO A 99 -11.65 9.65 -1.16
N LEU A 100 -10.96 9.18 -0.13
CA LEU A 100 -10.90 9.88 1.14
C LEU A 100 -10.06 11.16 1.09
N LEU A 101 -9.10 11.25 0.17
CA LEU A 101 -8.24 12.43 0.01
C LEU A 101 -8.83 13.51 -0.91
N VAL A 102 -9.83 13.21 -1.74
CA VAL A 102 -10.36 14.18 -2.73
C VAL A 102 -10.75 15.49 -2.07
N ASN A 103 -11.59 15.46 -1.04
CA ASN A 103 -12.06 16.67 -0.35
C ASN A 103 -10.92 17.46 0.29
N HIS A 104 -9.90 16.75 0.81
CA HIS A 104 -8.74 17.40 1.41
C HIS A 104 -7.89 18.13 0.35
N VAL A 105 -7.59 17.46 -0.76
CA VAL A 105 -6.74 18.03 -1.81
C VAL A 105 -7.49 19.11 -2.58
N VAL A 106 -8.73 18.85 -3.00
CA VAL A 106 -9.53 19.81 -3.78
C VAL A 106 -9.94 20.99 -2.91
N GLY A 107 -10.41 20.73 -1.69
CA GLY A 107 -10.89 21.77 -0.78
C GLY A 107 -9.79 22.70 -0.23
N LEU A 108 -8.53 22.32 -0.28
CA LEU A 108 -7.40 23.13 0.21
C LEU A 108 -6.47 23.55 -0.92
N GLN A 109 -5.81 22.61 -1.61
CA GLN A 109 -4.80 22.93 -2.61
C GLN A 109 -5.43 23.53 -3.87
N VAL A 110 -6.43 22.85 -4.46
CA VAL A 110 -7.09 23.36 -5.69
C VAL A 110 -7.82 24.66 -5.39
N ALA A 111 -8.46 24.79 -4.23
CA ALA A 111 -9.08 26.05 -3.82
C ALA A 111 -8.06 27.21 -3.72
N SER A 112 -6.89 26.96 -3.16
CA SER A 112 -5.80 27.97 -3.08
C SER A 112 -5.27 28.35 -4.47
N ASP A 113 -5.19 27.40 -5.39
CA ASP A 113 -4.75 27.64 -6.77
C ASP A 113 -5.79 28.43 -7.59
N LEU A 114 -7.09 28.26 -7.28
CA LEU A 114 -8.19 28.94 -7.97
C LEU A 114 -8.43 30.37 -7.50
N ALA A 115 -8.10 30.71 -6.26
CA ALA A 115 -8.31 32.03 -5.69
C ALA A 115 -7.12 32.50 -4.84
N ALA A 116 -6.32 33.42 -5.38
CA ALA A 116 -5.14 33.96 -4.68
C ALA A 116 -5.47 34.63 -3.32
N ARG A 117 -6.72 35.06 -3.12
CA ARG A 117 -7.22 35.65 -1.87
C ARG A 117 -7.60 34.62 -0.81
N PHE A 118 -7.68 33.32 -1.16
CA PHE A 118 -7.99 32.24 -0.24
C PHE A 118 -6.72 31.74 0.43
N SER A 119 -6.73 31.65 1.76
CA SER A 119 -5.60 31.13 2.55
C SER A 119 -6.01 29.83 3.27
N ALA A 120 -5.39 28.74 2.91
CA ALA A 120 -5.53 27.44 3.59
C ALA A 120 -4.40 27.28 4.64
N ASP A 121 -4.25 28.23 5.56
CA ASP A 121 -3.36 28.09 6.71
C ASP A 121 -3.93 27.10 7.76
N TYR A 122 -3.12 26.68 8.72
CA TYR A 122 -3.55 25.74 9.76
C TYR A 122 -4.64 26.30 10.66
N GLY A 123 -4.64 27.62 10.90
CA GLY A 123 -5.71 28.26 11.67
C GLY A 123 -7.06 28.09 11.01
N TYR A 124 -7.15 28.39 9.71
CA TYR A 124 -8.36 28.17 8.91
C TYR A 124 -8.75 26.69 8.84
N VAL A 125 -7.81 25.81 8.50
CA VAL A 125 -8.10 24.37 8.31
C VAL A 125 -8.61 23.74 9.61
N LEU A 126 -7.99 24.04 10.74
CA LEU A 126 -8.41 23.55 12.05
C LEU A 126 -9.76 24.14 12.45
N ALA A 127 -10.01 25.44 12.20
CA ALA A 127 -11.31 26.05 12.45
C ALA A 127 -12.41 25.37 11.63
N VAL A 128 -12.16 25.09 10.35
CA VAL A 128 -13.11 24.34 9.50
C VAL A 128 -13.41 22.98 10.10
N TYR A 129 -12.40 22.21 10.42
CA TYR A 129 -12.59 20.84 10.89
C TYR A 129 -13.22 20.76 12.28
N TRP A 130 -12.84 21.62 13.21
CA TRP A 130 -13.30 21.52 14.59
C TRP A 130 -14.60 22.29 14.87
N ARG A 131 -14.91 23.33 14.11
CA ARG A 131 -16.09 24.18 14.33
C ARG A 131 -17.16 24.04 13.25
N TYR A 132 -16.77 24.08 11.96
CA TYR A 132 -17.73 24.23 10.88
C TYR A 132 -18.07 22.91 10.17
N ALA A 133 -17.15 21.92 10.15
CA ALA A 133 -17.33 20.65 9.48
C ALA A 133 -16.71 19.47 10.26
N PRO A 134 -17.21 19.13 11.46
CA PRO A 134 -16.60 18.12 12.34
C PRO A 134 -16.58 16.71 11.73
N LEU A 135 -17.50 16.39 10.83
CA LEU A 135 -17.47 15.10 10.10
C LEU A 135 -16.26 15.00 9.17
N LEU A 136 -15.81 16.12 8.60
CA LEU A 136 -14.56 16.14 7.81
C LEU A 136 -13.34 15.97 8.72
N ALA A 137 -13.36 16.46 9.96
CA ALA A 137 -12.31 16.18 10.93
C ALA A 137 -12.19 14.68 11.22
N LEU A 138 -13.31 14.01 11.49
CA LEU A 138 -13.34 12.56 11.68
C LEU A 138 -12.80 11.82 10.44
N GLN A 139 -13.19 12.25 9.23
CA GLN A 139 -12.65 11.71 8.00
C GLN A 139 -11.13 11.88 7.92
N GLN A 140 -10.57 13.04 8.30
CA GLN A 140 -9.12 13.26 8.28
C GLN A 140 -8.38 12.39 9.31
N LEU A 141 -8.95 12.15 10.49
CA LEU A 141 -8.38 11.19 11.45
C LEU A 141 -8.28 9.79 10.83
N LEU A 142 -9.34 9.33 10.17
CA LEU A 142 -9.35 8.05 9.46
C LEU A 142 -8.34 8.02 8.30
N VAL A 143 -8.21 9.11 7.55
CA VAL A 143 -7.24 9.25 6.46
C VAL A 143 -5.82 9.07 6.98
N VAL A 144 -5.45 9.70 8.09
CA VAL A 144 -4.12 9.54 8.69
C VAL A 144 -3.83 8.06 8.97
N VAL A 145 -4.76 7.35 9.62
CA VAL A 145 -4.58 5.92 9.94
C VAL A 145 -4.49 5.07 8.67
N ILE A 146 -5.38 5.29 7.71
CA ILE A 146 -5.47 4.49 6.47
C ILE A 146 -4.21 4.67 5.61
N VAL A 147 -3.86 5.92 5.30
CA VAL A 147 -2.73 6.25 4.43
C VAL A 147 -1.41 5.81 5.07
N TRP A 148 -1.25 6.10 6.36
CA TRP A 148 -0.04 5.72 7.08
C TRP A 148 0.15 4.21 7.17
N THR A 149 -0.91 3.47 7.53
CA THR A 149 -0.86 2.00 7.61
C THR A 149 -0.56 1.38 6.25
N HIS A 150 -1.18 1.89 5.17
CA HIS A 150 -0.87 1.48 3.80
C HIS A 150 0.62 1.68 3.46
N GLY A 151 1.15 2.86 3.73
CA GLY A 151 2.56 3.19 3.50
C GLY A 151 3.51 2.35 4.36
N ALA A 152 3.21 2.18 5.65
CA ALA A 152 4.00 1.39 6.58
C ALA A 152 4.09 -0.09 6.19
N ILE A 153 2.97 -0.72 5.80
CA ILE A 153 2.97 -2.10 5.29
C ILE A 153 3.82 -2.20 4.01
N GLY A 154 3.69 -1.23 3.09
CA GLY A 154 4.50 -1.16 1.87
C GLY A 154 5.99 -1.07 2.15
N LEU A 155 6.39 -0.18 3.06
CA LEU A 155 7.77 0.01 3.50
C LEU A 155 8.31 -1.23 4.22
N TYR A 156 7.59 -1.72 5.23
CA TYR A 156 7.95 -2.91 5.99
C TYR A 156 8.18 -4.11 5.07
N SER A 157 7.24 -4.40 4.15
CA SER A 157 7.36 -5.52 3.21
C SER A 157 8.60 -5.44 2.31
N THR A 158 9.19 -4.27 2.19
CA THR A 158 10.42 -4.03 1.40
C THR A 158 11.67 -4.13 2.25
N LEU A 159 11.64 -3.57 3.46
CA LEU A 159 12.79 -3.50 4.36
C LEU A 159 13.04 -4.81 5.12
N VAL A 160 11.99 -5.52 5.51
CA VAL A 160 12.07 -6.75 6.33
C VAL A 160 12.98 -7.83 5.73
N LEU A 161 13.07 -7.87 4.39
CA LEU A 161 13.92 -8.82 3.67
C LEU A 161 15.37 -8.36 3.49
N ARG A 162 15.73 -7.16 3.93
CA ARG A 162 17.10 -6.65 3.84
C ARG A 162 17.92 -7.09 5.05
N ARG A 163 19.19 -7.47 4.83
CA ARG A 163 20.11 -7.84 5.93
C ARG A 163 20.29 -6.70 6.95
N SER A 164 20.23 -5.45 6.50
CA SER A 164 20.30 -4.27 7.36
C SER A 164 19.09 -4.09 8.28
N TRP A 165 17.99 -4.84 8.06
CA TRP A 165 16.76 -4.69 8.84
C TRP A 165 16.96 -4.89 10.35
N ARG A 166 17.75 -5.88 10.75
CA ARG A 166 18.07 -6.10 12.18
C ARG A 166 18.64 -4.85 12.88
N ARG A 167 19.46 -4.07 12.15
CA ARG A 167 20.08 -2.82 12.67
C ARG A 167 19.11 -1.64 12.60
N LEU A 168 18.26 -1.61 11.60
CA LEU A 168 17.33 -0.49 11.33
C LEU A 168 16.01 -0.62 12.09
N ALA A 169 15.54 -1.83 12.36
CA ALA A 169 14.24 -2.07 12.99
C ALA A 169 14.07 -1.36 14.36
N PRO A 170 15.07 -1.34 15.27
CA PRO A 170 14.94 -0.64 16.55
C PRO A 170 14.69 0.87 16.41
N ILE A 171 15.06 1.47 15.28
CA ILE A 171 14.88 2.89 14.99
C ILE A 171 13.61 3.10 14.14
N VAL A 172 13.47 2.34 13.05
CA VAL A 172 12.37 2.53 12.09
C VAL A 172 11.01 2.17 12.70
N VAL A 173 10.92 1.10 13.49
CA VAL A 173 9.64 0.67 14.05
C VAL A 173 9.05 1.70 15.02
N PRO A 174 9.79 2.23 16.02
CA PRO A 174 9.27 3.30 16.87
C PRO A 174 8.84 4.55 16.09
N ILE A 175 9.60 4.97 15.06
CA ILE A 175 9.26 6.12 14.21
C ILE A 175 7.95 5.87 13.47
N LEU A 176 7.74 4.66 12.92
CA LEU A 176 6.50 4.29 12.23
C LEU A 176 5.27 4.36 13.13
N PHE A 177 5.42 4.17 14.44
CA PHE A 177 4.33 4.35 15.40
C PHE A 177 4.22 5.78 15.93
N ALA A 178 5.36 6.43 16.20
CA ALA A 178 5.37 7.76 16.81
C ALA A 178 4.76 8.83 15.88
N ILE A 179 5.11 8.83 14.58
CA ILE A 179 4.64 9.89 13.66
C ILE A 179 3.11 10.00 13.61
N PRO A 180 2.32 8.96 13.34
CA PRO A 180 0.87 9.11 13.26
C PRO A 180 0.24 9.42 14.63
N ILE A 181 0.76 8.84 15.72
CA ILE A 181 0.24 9.11 17.07
C ILE A 181 0.45 10.57 17.42
N LEU A 182 1.67 11.10 17.27
CA LEU A 182 1.97 12.50 17.56
C LEU A 182 1.22 13.44 16.63
N ALA A 183 1.01 13.08 15.36
CA ALA A 183 0.22 13.86 14.42
C ALA A 183 -1.25 13.95 14.84
N LEU A 184 -1.86 12.84 15.27
CA LEU A 184 -3.25 12.83 15.76
C LEU A 184 -3.40 13.63 17.05
N LEU A 185 -2.47 13.50 17.98
CA LEU A 185 -2.44 14.28 19.21
C LEU A 185 -2.24 15.78 18.91
N GLY A 186 -1.33 16.11 18.00
CA GLY A 186 -1.08 17.49 17.58
C GLY A 186 -2.29 18.12 16.90
N PHE A 187 -3.00 17.37 16.05
CA PHE A 187 -4.24 17.81 15.42
C PHE A 187 -5.33 18.08 16.47
N ALA A 188 -5.48 17.21 17.47
CA ALA A 188 -6.46 17.38 18.52
C ALA A 188 -6.13 18.61 19.40
N HIS A 189 -4.91 18.72 19.90
CA HIS A 189 -4.48 19.82 20.77
C HIS A 189 -4.56 21.18 20.07
N ALA A 190 -4.04 21.27 18.82
CA ALA A 190 -4.14 22.50 18.02
C ALA A 190 -5.59 22.86 17.70
N GLY A 191 -6.47 21.87 17.50
CA GLY A 191 -7.90 22.07 17.28
C GLY A 191 -8.60 22.70 18.51
N GLU A 192 -8.30 22.22 19.71
CA GLU A 192 -8.81 22.83 20.97
C GLU A 192 -8.33 24.29 21.12
N ALA A 193 -7.06 24.56 20.85
CA ALA A 193 -6.50 25.92 20.89
C ALA A 193 -7.20 26.85 19.89
N VAL A 194 -7.50 26.37 18.69
CA VAL A 194 -8.24 27.13 17.66
C VAL A 194 -9.69 27.37 18.10
N LEU A 195 -10.38 26.40 18.68
CA LEU A 195 -11.73 26.59 19.22
C LEU A 195 -11.75 27.66 20.31
N ALA A 196 -10.79 27.64 21.24
CA ALA A 196 -10.67 28.67 22.26
C ALA A 196 -10.44 30.06 21.65
N ARG A 197 -9.55 30.15 20.64
CA ARG A 197 -9.27 31.42 19.96
C ARG A 197 -10.49 31.96 19.19
N LEU A 198 -11.29 31.13 18.56
CA LEU A 198 -12.54 31.55 17.89
C LEU A 198 -13.54 32.21 18.84
N THR A 199 -13.50 31.91 20.14
CA THR A 199 -14.39 32.51 21.14
C THR A 199 -13.84 33.83 21.73
N THR A 200 -12.50 33.97 21.77
CA THR A 200 -11.84 35.10 22.46
C THR A 200 -11.32 36.18 21.52
N ASP A 201 -11.00 35.83 20.26
CA ASP A 201 -10.41 36.75 19.25
C ASP A 201 -11.42 36.99 18.12
N THR A 202 -12.23 38.04 18.28
CA THR A 202 -13.30 38.38 17.32
C THR A 202 -12.71 38.77 15.95
N ALA A 203 -11.61 39.54 15.93
CA ALA A 203 -11.00 39.98 14.67
C ALA A 203 -10.44 38.79 13.87
N TRP A 204 -9.80 37.84 14.57
CA TRP A 204 -9.32 36.64 13.90
C TRP A 204 -10.46 35.74 13.41
N ARG A 205 -11.56 35.63 14.18
CA ARG A 205 -12.76 34.91 13.73
C ARG A 205 -13.34 35.49 12.44
N GLU A 206 -13.42 36.81 12.31
CA GLU A 206 -13.87 37.49 11.10
C GLU A 206 -13.00 37.12 9.87
N ILE A 207 -11.70 37.01 10.04
CA ILE A 207 -10.77 36.57 8.97
C ILE A 207 -11.12 35.12 8.55
N ILE A 208 -11.37 34.22 9.50
CA ILE A 208 -11.77 32.85 9.20
C ILE A 208 -13.10 32.81 8.45
N GLU A 209 -14.09 33.59 8.87
CA GLU A 209 -15.40 33.67 8.23
C GLU A 209 -15.32 34.24 6.81
N GLN A 210 -14.48 35.25 6.57
CA GLN A 210 -14.19 35.76 5.23
C GLN A 210 -13.57 34.67 4.33
N ASN A 211 -12.62 33.92 4.80
CA ASN A 211 -12.07 32.78 4.06
C ASN A 211 -13.10 31.69 3.76
N LEU A 212 -14.04 31.43 4.69
CA LEU A 212 -15.17 30.52 4.44
C LEU A 212 -16.07 31.04 3.32
N GLN A 213 -16.38 32.34 3.28
CA GLN A 213 -17.18 32.95 2.20
C GLN A 213 -16.46 32.81 0.85
N ILE A 214 -15.15 33.11 0.78
CA ILE A 214 -14.38 32.93 -0.44
C ILE A 214 -14.44 31.49 -0.95
N ARG A 215 -14.32 30.51 -0.03
CA ARG A 215 -14.44 29.10 -0.38
C ARG A 215 -15.86 28.73 -0.86
N GLN A 216 -16.91 29.31 -0.27
CA GLN A 216 -18.30 29.09 -0.68
C GLN A 216 -18.56 29.63 -2.09
N GLU A 217 -18.01 30.79 -2.46
CA GLU A 217 -18.09 31.34 -3.82
C GLU A 217 -17.52 30.38 -4.88
N MET A 218 -16.51 29.59 -4.51
CA MET A 218 -15.92 28.58 -5.39
C MET A 218 -16.64 27.22 -5.30
N GLY A 219 -17.63 27.07 -4.42
CA GLY A 219 -18.25 25.79 -4.07
C GLY A 219 -18.69 24.97 -5.28
N HIS A 220 -19.35 25.61 -6.25
CA HIS A 220 -19.80 24.93 -7.48
C HIS A 220 -18.59 24.40 -8.30
N ARG A 221 -17.53 25.19 -8.48
CA ARG A 221 -16.36 24.76 -9.25
C ARG A 221 -15.64 23.60 -8.54
N LEU A 222 -15.48 23.69 -7.23
CA LEU A 222 -14.85 22.65 -6.43
C LEU A 222 -15.67 21.35 -6.48
N SER A 223 -17.00 21.42 -6.34
CA SER A 223 -17.86 20.23 -6.41
C SER A 223 -17.83 19.55 -7.78
N VAL A 224 -17.74 20.30 -8.87
CA VAL A 224 -17.57 19.73 -10.23
C VAL A 224 -16.23 19.00 -10.34
N ILE A 225 -15.14 19.58 -9.81
CA ILE A 225 -13.83 18.94 -9.83
C ILE A 225 -13.83 17.68 -8.95
N GLU A 226 -14.37 17.75 -7.72
CA GLU A 226 -14.52 16.61 -6.82
C GLU A 226 -15.32 15.49 -7.47
N GLY A 227 -16.48 15.81 -8.04
CA GLY A 227 -17.34 14.86 -8.76
C GLY A 227 -16.63 14.22 -9.96
N GLY A 228 -15.87 15.00 -10.72
CA GLY A 228 -15.06 14.52 -11.83
C GLY A 228 -13.97 13.53 -11.39
N VAL A 229 -13.27 13.82 -10.29
CA VAL A 229 -12.24 12.92 -9.72
C VAL A 229 -12.87 11.63 -9.20
N PHE A 230 -13.99 11.72 -8.46
CA PHE A 230 -14.71 10.54 -7.97
C PHE A 230 -15.20 9.66 -9.13
N LEU A 231 -15.76 10.25 -10.17
CA LEU A 231 -16.22 9.52 -11.34
C LEU A 231 -15.07 8.83 -12.07
N ALA A 232 -13.99 9.55 -12.35
CA ALA A 232 -12.81 9.00 -13.01
C ALA A 232 -12.18 7.85 -12.23
N TYR A 233 -12.04 8.02 -10.92
CA TYR A 233 -11.51 6.97 -10.04
C TYR A 233 -12.47 5.76 -9.98
N GLY A 234 -13.76 5.99 -9.81
CA GLY A 234 -14.78 4.93 -9.80
C GLY A 234 -14.78 4.12 -11.09
N MET A 235 -14.70 4.79 -12.25
CA MET A 235 -14.57 4.12 -13.56
C MET A 235 -13.28 3.30 -13.66
N ALA A 236 -12.16 3.82 -13.20
CA ALA A 236 -10.88 3.09 -13.22
C ALA A 236 -10.93 1.83 -12.33
N VAL A 237 -11.53 1.92 -11.14
CA VAL A 237 -11.74 0.77 -10.25
C VAL A 237 -12.69 -0.24 -10.89
N ALA A 238 -13.83 0.20 -11.42
CA ALA A 238 -14.81 -0.66 -12.09
C ALA A 238 -14.18 -1.41 -13.28
N PHE A 239 -13.37 -0.71 -14.08
CA PHE A 239 -12.63 -1.30 -15.19
C PHE A 239 -11.63 -2.35 -14.72
N ALA A 240 -10.83 -2.05 -13.69
CA ALA A 240 -9.88 -3.01 -13.13
C ALA A 240 -10.55 -4.25 -12.55
N VAL A 241 -11.67 -4.07 -11.83
CA VAL A 241 -12.48 -5.17 -11.29
C VAL A 241 -13.14 -5.96 -12.43
N GLY A 242 -13.64 -5.30 -13.47
CA GLY A 242 -14.20 -5.97 -14.66
C GLY A 242 -13.18 -6.91 -15.32
N ILE A 243 -11.94 -6.45 -15.54
CA ILE A 243 -10.86 -7.30 -16.07
C ILE A 243 -10.57 -8.46 -15.12
N LEU A 244 -10.47 -8.20 -13.81
CA LEU A 244 -10.26 -9.24 -12.80
C LEU A 244 -11.35 -10.33 -12.87
N VAL A 245 -12.62 -9.92 -12.91
CA VAL A 245 -13.77 -10.84 -13.01
C VAL A 245 -13.69 -11.67 -14.29
N VAL A 246 -13.43 -11.05 -15.43
CA VAL A 246 -13.24 -11.76 -16.71
C VAL A 246 -12.10 -12.77 -16.62
N ASN A 247 -10.96 -12.39 -16.03
CA ASN A 247 -9.83 -13.30 -15.84
C ASN A 247 -10.20 -14.50 -14.97
N ILE A 248 -10.90 -14.29 -13.86
CA ILE A 248 -11.36 -15.35 -12.96
C ILE A 248 -12.38 -16.27 -13.66
N LEU A 249 -13.34 -15.70 -14.41
CA LEU A 249 -14.37 -16.47 -15.12
C LEU A 249 -13.77 -17.34 -16.24
N ARG A 250 -12.82 -16.80 -17.00
CA ARG A 250 -12.12 -17.56 -18.04
C ARG A 250 -11.40 -18.78 -17.49
N GLN A 251 -10.88 -18.72 -16.28
CA GLN A 251 -10.12 -19.80 -15.64
C GLN A 251 -11.02 -20.87 -14.97
N ARG A 252 -12.30 -20.61 -14.74
CA ARG A 252 -13.19 -21.54 -14.05
C ARG A 252 -13.38 -22.88 -14.78
N ARG A 253 -13.00 -22.98 -16.04
CA ARG A 253 -13.34 -24.13 -16.91
C ARG A 253 -12.37 -25.31 -16.81
N THR A 254 -11.11 -25.13 -16.36
CA THR A 254 -10.13 -26.22 -16.35
C THR A 254 -9.54 -26.40 -14.95
N ARG A 255 -9.88 -27.55 -14.33
CA ARG A 255 -9.36 -27.97 -13.03
C ARG A 255 -8.01 -28.67 -13.22
N VAL A 256 -7.07 -28.44 -12.31
CA VAL A 256 -5.75 -29.08 -12.28
C VAL A 256 -5.51 -29.61 -10.88
N ILE A 257 -5.10 -30.87 -10.77
CA ILE A 257 -4.72 -31.46 -9.49
C ILE A 257 -3.27 -31.11 -9.19
N VAL A 258 -3.01 -30.61 -8.00
CA VAL A 258 -1.65 -30.39 -7.46
C VAL A 258 -1.46 -31.35 -6.30
N SER A 259 -0.46 -32.21 -6.42
CA SER A 259 -0.07 -33.16 -5.37
C SER A 259 1.14 -32.58 -4.63
N TYR A 260 1.08 -32.56 -3.31
CA TYR A 260 2.12 -32.05 -2.43
C TYR A 260 2.81 -33.20 -1.69
N ASP A 261 3.97 -32.91 -1.14
CA ASP A 261 4.64 -33.77 -0.15
C ASP A 261 3.67 -34.15 0.99
N GLY A 262 3.86 -35.33 1.59
CA GLY A 262 2.98 -35.85 2.63
C GLY A 262 1.61 -36.33 2.17
N GLY A 263 1.44 -36.57 0.85
CA GLY A 263 0.21 -37.11 0.28
C GLY A 263 -0.97 -36.14 0.18
N LEU A 264 -0.73 -34.86 0.45
CA LEU A 264 -1.75 -33.81 0.33
C LEU A 264 -2.07 -33.53 -1.16
N THR A 265 -3.33 -33.34 -1.47
CA THR A 265 -3.77 -32.97 -2.83
C THR A 265 -4.69 -31.76 -2.77
N ALA A 266 -4.60 -30.91 -3.80
CA ALA A 266 -5.45 -29.74 -3.94
C ALA A 266 -5.93 -29.57 -5.37
N VAL A 267 -7.08 -28.96 -5.54
CA VAL A 267 -7.62 -28.60 -6.84
C VAL A 267 -7.37 -27.14 -7.11
N GLY A 268 -6.53 -26.87 -8.11
CA GLY A 268 -6.31 -25.56 -8.68
C GLY A 268 -7.04 -25.37 -10.02
N ARG A 269 -6.73 -24.28 -10.69
CA ARG A 269 -7.23 -23.94 -12.02
C ARG A 269 -6.08 -23.46 -12.89
N VAL A 270 -6.20 -23.67 -14.21
CA VAL A 270 -5.22 -23.15 -15.16
C VAL A 270 -4.95 -21.66 -14.90
N GLY A 271 -3.66 -21.29 -14.84
CA GLY A 271 -3.20 -19.94 -14.60
C GLY A 271 -3.12 -19.51 -13.14
N MET A 272 -3.57 -20.29 -12.17
CA MET A 272 -3.24 -20.08 -10.76
C MET A 272 -1.79 -20.47 -10.52
N SER A 273 -1.11 -19.70 -9.66
CA SER A 273 0.19 -20.14 -9.15
C SER A 273 0.02 -21.25 -8.12
N VAL A 274 1.03 -22.10 -7.94
CA VAL A 274 1.01 -23.16 -6.92
C VAL A 274 0.74 -22.60 -5.52
N LEU A 275 1.27 -21.41 -5.20
CA LEU A 275 1.00 -20.74 -3.92
C LEU A 275 -0.48 -20.32 -3.78
N GLU A 276 -1.10 -19.83 -4.86
CA GLU A 276 -2.55 -19.51 -4.83
C GLU A 276 -3.39 -20.76 -4.66
N VAL A 277 -2.99 -21.88 -5.27
CA VAL A 277 -3.66 -23.18 -5.05
C VAL A 277 -3.55 -23.61 -3.59
N SER A 278 -2.34 -23.52 -3.00
CA SER A 278 -2.14 -23.83 -1.58
C SER A 278 -3.07 -23.00 -0.69
N ARG A 279 -3.11 -21.68 -0.91
CA ARG A 279 -3.96 -20.76 -0.12
C ARG A 279 -5.45 -21.00 -0.30
N ALA A 280 -5.89 -21.32 -1.52
CA ALA A 280 -7.29 -21.56 -1.82
C ALA A 280 -7.82 -22.88 -1.24
N ASN A 281 -6.92 -23.79 -0.83
CA ASN A 281 -7.25 -25.09 -0.26
C ASN A 281 -6.69 -25.25 1.17
N ASP A 282 -6.35 -24.15 1.85
CA ASP A 282 -5.85 -24.09 3.22
C ASP A 282 -4.61 -24.98 3.47
N ILE A 283 -3.81 -25.22 2.41
CA ILE A 283 -2.54 -25.92 2.53
C ILE A 283 -1.48 -24.95 3.02
N PRO A 284 -0.89 -25.20 4.20
CA PRO A 284 0.17 -24.35 4.74
C PRO A 284 1.38 -24.27 3.79
N HIS A 285 1.79 -23.03 3.42
CA HIS A 285 2.86 -22.80 2.47
C HIS A 285 3.59 -21.48 2.80
N ALA A 286 4.87 -21.58 3.10
CA ALA A 286 5.67 -20.41 3.44
C ALA A 286 5.69 -19.36 2.33
N SER A 287 5.47 -18.11 2.67
CA SER A 287 5.46 -17.01 1.69
C SER A 287 5.67 -15.63 2.34
N VAL A 288 6.81 -15.45 3.00
CA VAL A 288 7.15 -14.23 3.77
C VAL A 288 6.95 -12.92 2.99
N CYS A 289 7.25 -12.91 1.69
CA CYS A 289 7.03 -11.72 0.86
C CYS A 289 5.61 -11.58 0.31
N GLY A 290 4.68 -12.47 0.66
CA GLY A 290 3.30 -12.46 0.15
C GLY A 290 3.16 -12.85 -1.33
N GLY A 291 4.13 -13.56 -1.91
CA GLY A 291 4.05 -13.99 -3.33
C GLY A 291 4.70 -13.01 -4.33
N ARG A 292 5.59 -12.15 -3.85
CA ARG A 292 6.21 -11.09 -4.67
C ARG A 292 7.56 -11.48 -5.30
N ALA A 293 7.88 -12.77 -5.40
CA ALA A 293 9.14 -13.31 -5.93
C ALA A 293 10.38 -12.68 -5.28
N ARG A 294 10.39 -12.43 -3.95
CA ARG A 294 11.49 -11.73 -3.26
C ARG A 294 12.24 -12.55 -2.24
N CYS A 295 11.54 -13.38 -1.47
CA CYS A 295 12.12 -14.05 -0.30
C CYS A 295 12.64 -15.45 -0.60
N ALA A 296 12.11 -16.10 -1.62
CA ALA A 296 12.35 -17.52 -1.93
C ALA A 296 11.88 -18.52 -0.85
N THR A 297 11.08 -18.10 0.16
CA THR A 297 10.53 -19.03 1.15
C THR A 297 9.43 -19.94 0.58
N CYS A 298 8.78 -19.54 -0.51
CA CYS A 298 7.80 -20.36 -1.21
C CYS A 298 8.45 -21.33 -2.24
N ARG A 299 9.71 -21.74 -2.01
CA ARG A 299 10.41 -22.68 -2.90
C ARG A 299 9.73 -24.04 -2.92
N ILE A 300 9.61 -24.57 -4.10
CA ILE A 300 9.19 -25.94 -4.37
C ILE A 300 10.19 -26.62 -5.29
N ILE A 301 10.29 -27.90 -5.18
CA ILE A 301 10.97 -28.75 -6.16
C ILE A 301 9.90 -29.38 -7.03
N VAL A 302 10.13 -29.39 -8.33
CA VAL A 302 9.19 -29.93 -9.33
C VAL A 302 9.88 -30.90 -10.26
N PRO A 303 9.18 -31.93 -10.79
CA PRO A 303 9.71 -32.77 -11.86
C PRO A 303 10.07 -31.96 -13.09
N ALA A 304 11.03 -32.46 -13.90
CA ALA A 304 11.49 -31.76 -15.10
C ALA A 304 10.37 -31.57 -16.15
N ASP A 305 9.38 -32.47 -16.16
CA ASP A 305 8.22 -32.47 -17.05
C ASP A 305 6.97 -31.80 -16.45
N ALA A 306 7.12 -31.11 -15.31
CA ALA A 306 6.03 -30.42 -14.65
C ALA A 306 5.36 -29.40 -15.58
N ASP A 307 4.02 -29.48 -15.68
CA ASP A 307 3.21 -28.65 -16.59
C ASP A 307 2.97 -27.25 -16.00
N LEU A 308 4.06 -26.49 -15.90
CA LEU A 308 4.12 -25.14 -15.36
C LEU A 308 4.66 -24.16 -16.42
N ASP A 309 4.26 -22.90 -16.32
CA ASP A 309 4.84 -21.87 -17.17
C ASP A 309 6.36 -21.69 -16.95
N PRO A 310 7.12 -21.25 -17.97
CA PRO A 310 8.54 -21.03 -17.82
C PRO A 310 8.83 -19.93 -16.76
N PRO A 311 9.94 -20.04 -16.02
CA PRO A 311 10.28 -19.08 -14.99
C PRO A 311 10.49 -17.68 -15.58
N ALA A 312 9.80 -16.68 -15.02
CA ALA A 312 9.94 -15.29 -15.40
C ALA A 312 11.24 -14.68 -14.83
N GLU A 313 11.68 -13.54 -15.40
CA GLU A 313 12.90 -12.83 -14.99
C GLU A 313 13.00 -12.59 -13.47
N ALA A 314 11.90 -12.20 -12.82
CA ALA A 314 11.88 -11.95 -11.37
C ALA A 314 12.06 -13.23 -10.53
N GLU A 315 11.57 -14.36 -11.04
CA GLU A 315 11.76 -15.67 -10.44
C GLU A 315 13.23 -16.11 -10.60
N LEU A 316 13.76 -16.07 -11.83
CA LEU A 316 15.15 -16.41 -12.14
C LEU A 316 16.13 -15.60 -11.29
N ALA A 317 15.95 -14.27 -11.21
CA ALA A 317 16.81 -13.40 -10.40
C ALA A 317 16.80 -13.79 -8.91
N THR A 318 15.66 -14.28 -8.41
CA THR A 318 15.54 -14.70 -7.00
C THR A 318 16.15 -16.09 -6.80
N LEU A 319 15.92 -17.04 -7.70
CA LEU A 319 16.49 -18.40 -7.66
C LEU A 319 18.03 -18.34 -7.75
N LEU A 320 18.57 -17.53 -8.67
CA LEU A 320 20.02 -17.30 -8.78
C LEU A 320 20.63 -16.72 -7.49
N ARG A 321 19.95 -15.73 -6.88
CA ARG A 321 20.41 -15.10 -5.64
C ARG A 321 20.54 -16.10 -4.48
N VAL A 322 19.67 -17.11 -4.43
CA VAL A 322 19.65 -18.14 -3.39
C VAL A 322 20.38 -19.41 -3.83
N LYS A 323 21.04 -19.41 -4.98
CA LYS A 323 21.77 -20.57 -5.54
C LYS A 323 20.89 -21.82 -5.60
N ALA A 324 19.66 -21.66 -6.11
CA ALA A 324 18.68 -22.72 -6.18
C ALA A 324 19.09 -23.83 -7.17
N PRO A 325 18.77 -25.11 -6.92
CA PRO A 325 18.97 -26.17 -7.87
C PRO A 325 18.08 -26.01 -9.12
N PRO A 326 18.41 -26.67 -10.24
CA PRO A 326 17.70 -26.48 -11.53
C PRO A 326 16.22 -26.87 -11.51
N ASP A 327 15.83 -27.81 -10.66
CA ASP A 327 14.46 -28.30 -10.46
C ASP A 327 13.62 -27.45 -9.49
N ALA A 328 14.23 -26.37 -8.97
CA ALA A 328 13.54 -25.47 -8.04
C ALA A 328 12.73 -24.40 -8.78
N ARG A 329 11.52 -24.16 -8.29
CA ARG A 329 10.64 -23.07 -8.72
C ARG A 329 10.16 -22.26 -7.50
N LEU A 330 9.70 -21.05 -7.75
CA LEU A 330 8.95 -20.29 -6.74
C LEU A 330 7.47 -20.55 -6.89
N ALA A 331 6.83 -21.21 -5.92
CA ALA A 331 5.40 -21.50 -5.95
C ALA A 331 4.51 -20.30 -6.27
N CYS A 332 4.94 -19.09 -5.91
CA CYS A 332 4.22 -17.85 -6.19
C CYS A 332 4.37 -17.36 -7.64
N GLN A 333 5.22 -17.96 -8.44
CA GLN A 333 5.47 -17.59 -9.84
C GLN A 333 5.22 -18.76 -10.79
N ALA A 334 5.20 -19.98 -10.32
CA ALA A 334 4.94 -21.18 -11.08
C ALA A 334 3.43 -21.36 -11.30
N HIS A 335 2.94 -21.08 -12.52
CA HIS A 335 1.52 -21.13 -12.85
C HIS A 335 1.17 -22.43 -13.57
N LEU A 336 0.01 -22.98 -13.23
CA LEU A 336 -0.52 -24.23 -13.82
C LEU A 336 -0.93 -24.02 -15.27
N LEU A 337 -0.55 -24.94 -16.16
CA LEU A 337 -0.93 -24.92 -17.58
C LEU A 337 -2.10 -25.85 -17.91
N GLY A 338 -2.25 -27.01 -17.27
CA GLY A 338 -3.41 -27.86 -17.54
C GLY A 338 -3.31 -29.29 -17.03
N ARG A 339 -2.13 -29.90 -17.01
CA ARG A 339 -1.92 -31.27 -16.53
C ARG A 339 -1.70 -31.30 -15.01
N PRO A 340 -1.97 -32.42 -14.32
CA PRO A 340 -1.63 -32.60 -12.91
C PRO A 340 -0.13 -32.34 -12.66
N VAL A 341 0.17 -31.71 -11.51
CA VAL A 341 1.53 -31.35 -11.11
C VAL A 341 1.83 -31.86 -9.72
N SER A 342 2.99 -32.49 -9.56
CA SER A 342 3.53 -32.87 -8.25
C SER A 342 4.55 -31.85 -7.79
N VAL A 343 4.47 -31.42 -6.54
CA VAL A 343 5.40 -30.43 -5.96
C VAL A 343 5.84 -30.87 -4.57
N ARG A 344 7.10 -30.61 -4.24
CA ARG A 344 7.62 -30.80 -2.90
C ARG A 344 8.01 -29.45 -2.30
N ARG A 345 7.41 -29.07 -1.18
CA ARG A 345 7.72 -27.83 -0.48
C ARG A 345 9.12 -27.97 0.20
N VAL A 346 9.93 -26.93 0.10
CA VAL A 346 11.29 -26.92 0.65
C VAL A 346 11.30 -26.40 2.08
N TYR A 347 10.39 -25.48 2.43
CA TYR A 347 10.31 -24.91 3.76
C TYR A 347 9.04 -25.36 4.50
N PRO A 348 9.12 -25.46 5.83
CA PRO A 348 7.94 -25.63 6.67
C PRO A 348 6.96 -24.46 6.46
N ALA A 349 5.69 -24.67 6.80
CA ALA A 349 4.62 -23.70 6.59
C ALA A 349 4.88 -22.34 7.22
N PHE A 350 5.52 -22.31 8.37
CA PHE A 350 5.79 -21.14 9.17
C PHE A 350 7.29 -20.84 9.17
N VAL A 351 7.69 -19.94 8.28
CA VAL A 351 9.06 -19.44 8.18
C VAL A 351 9.06 -17.95 8.43
N ASP A 352 9.91 -17.49 9.30
CA ASP A 352 10.04 -16.07 9.62
C ASP A 352 10.82 -15.28 8.56
N ALA A 353 10.85 -13.96 8.72
CA ALA A 353 11.57 -13.08 7.82
C ALA A 353 13.10 -13.25 7.94
N GLU A 354 13.59 -13.81 9.02
CA GLU A 354 15.01 -14.05 9.26
C GLU A 354 15.52 -15.20 8.41
N ALA A 355 14.85 -16.34 8.46
CA ALA A 355 15.14 -17.48 7.59
C ALA A 355 15.04 -17.12 6.11
N ALA A 356 14.15 -16.16 5.75
CA ALA A 356 14.05 -15.66 4.39
C ALA A 356 15.26 -14.84 3.90
N ARG A 357 16.11 -14.35 4.81
CA ARG A 357 17.31 -13.57 4.45
C ARG A 357 18.51 -14.45 4.17
N GLU A 358 18.53 -15.64 4.74
CA GLU A 358 19.61 -16.59 4.57
C GLU A 358 19.23 -17.62 3.48
N PRO A 359 20.15 -17.96 2.57
CA PRO A 359 19.93 -19.07 1.66
C PRO A 359 19.86 -20.34 2.51
N GLY A 360 18.67 -20.87 2.75
CA GLY A 360 18.53 -22.14 3.45
C GLY A 360 19.16 -23.27 2.63
N SER A 361 19.61 -24.34 3.29
CA SER A 361 20.05 -25.55 2.62
C SER A 361 18.91 -26.11 1.77
N TRP A 362 19.21 -26.47 0.55
CA TRP A 362 18.28 -27.17 -0.34
C TRP A 362 18.24 -28.68 -0.06
N SER A 363 19.08 -29.17 0.84
CA SER A 363 18.98 -30.52 1.35
C SER A 363 17.56 -30.71 1.90
N ALA A 364 16.93 -31.83 1.52
CA ALA A 364 15.62 -32.19 1.99
C ALA A 364 15.50 -31.82 3.47
N ALA A 365 14.59 -30.94 3.80
CA ALA A 365 14.14 -30.84 5.17
C ALA A 365 13.72 -32.27 5.54
N THR A 366 14.49 -32.93 6.37
CA THR A 366 14.00 -34.06 7.12
C THR A 366 12.66 -33.66 7.63
N GLU A 367 11.66 -34.52 7.48
CA GLU A 367 10.26 -34.25 7.87
C GLU A 367 10.25 -33.37 9.12
N PRO A 368 9.60 -32.20 9.05
CA PRO A 368 9.42 -31.44 10.27
C PRO A 368 8.55 -32.29 11.17
N ASP A 369 8.99 -32.56 12.39
CA ASP A 369 8.19 -33.15 13.43
C ASP A 369 6.86 -32.38 13.51
N LEU A 370 5.80 -32.94 12.97
CA LEU A 370 4.44 -32.40 13.00
C LEU A 370 3.85 -32.43 14.43
N GLU A 371 4.61 -32.89 15.40
CA GLU A 371 4.16 -33.08 16.79
C GLU A 371 4.34 -31.88 17.72
N THR A 372 4.92 -30.75 17.28
CA THR A 372 5.09 -29.60 18.18
C THR A 372 4.46 -28.32 17.59
N VAL A 373 3.13 -28.29 17.58
CA VAL A 373 2.40 -27.01 17.55
C VAL A 373 1.55 -26.94 18.81
N PRO A 374 1.84 -25.98 19.72
CA PRO A 374 0.96 -25.71 20.87
C PRO A 374 -0.36 -25.09 20.42
#